data_74c60cdf59f153edb2073c7f1b78eceb
#
_entry.id   74c60cdf59f153edb2073c7f1b78eceb
#
_cell.length_a   1.000
_cell.length_b   1.000
_cell.length_c   1.000
_cell.angle_alpha   90.00
_cell.angle_beta   90.00
_cell.angle_gamma   90.00
#
_symmetry.space_group_name_H-M   'P 1'
#
loop_
_entity.id
_entity.type
_entity.pdbx_description
1 polymer ?
#
loop_
_entity_poly.entity_id
_entity_poly.type
_entity_poly.pdbx_seq_one_letter_code
_entity_poly.pdbx_strand_id
1 'polypeptide(L)'
;MQYDPSAMQNHPSAHAGFSKIYEGNPPWDIGKPQPPFVRIADRVIGPVLDAGCGTGNTALFFAALGHQVTGIDFVEEVIGRARAKAADRGLTAEFLIKDAMTLGEWDRRFASAIDSGLFHVYAGDERRCYVQGLANVVQPGGRLFLFTFTEEAPEGGVSRQQLYEIFADGWEVESVELVRGEVSAAFTAEFPDAFPEGGPKGWFAIVRRKE
;
A
#
# COMPACT_ATOMS: atom_id res chain seq x y z
N MET A 1 3.40 24.93 9.96
CA MET A 1 4.48 23.94 9.93
C MET A 1 4.64 23.54 8.47
N GLN A 2 5.84 23.57 7.89
CA GLN A 2 6.02 23.24 6.48
C GLN A 2 6.06 21.70 6.40
N TYR A 3 5.22 21.09 5.56
CA TYR A 3 5.27 19.67 5.26
C TYR A 3 6.62 19.35 4.61
N ASP A 4 7.42 18.50 5.22
CA ASP A 4 8.71 18.06 4.68
C ASP A 4 8.58 16.62 4.14
N PRO A 5 8.47 16.45 2.82
CA PRO A 5 8.36 15.15 2.20
C PRO A 5 9.65 14.32 2.25
N SER A 6 10.81 14.93 2.52
CA SER A 6 12.10 14.22 2.52
C SER A 6 12.29 13.24 3.68
N ALA A 7 11.45 13.34 4.72
CA ALA A 7 11.49 12.44 5.88
C ALA A 7 11.10 10.98 5.55
N MET A 8 10.58 10.72 4.33
CA MET A 8 10.09 9.41 3.91
C MET A 8 11.11 8.56 3.13
N GLN A 9 12.28 9.09 2.77
CA GLN A 9 13.14 8.49 1.74
C GLN A 9 14.31 7.63 2.21
N ASN A 10 14.54 7.38 3.50
CA ASN A 10 15.72 6.65 3.96
C ASN A 10 15.42 5.58 5.03
N HIS A 11 15.66 4.34 4.71
CA HIS A 11 15.80 3.17 5.58
C HIS A 11 17.15 3.25 6.35
N PRO A 12 17.30 3.14 7.59
CA PRO A 12 16.58 2.85 8.84
C PRO A 12 15.89 4.06 9.49
N SER A 13 16.01 5.24 8.91
CA SER A 13 15.27 6.43 9.34
C SER A 13 13.77 6.35 8.98
N ALA A 14 13.39 5.51 7.98
CA ALA A 14 12.00 5.31 7.58
C ALA A 14 11.14 4.79 8.75
N HIS A 15 11.64 3.81 9.53
CA HIS A 15 10.91 3.31 10.69
C HIS A 15 10.59 4.41 11.71
N ALA A 16 11.57 5.22 12.07
CA ALA A 16 11.37 6.33 13.01
C ALA A 16 10.51 7.45 12.40
N GLY A 17 10.66 7.70 11.09
CA GLY A 17 9.88 8.67 10.34
C GLY A 17 8.40 8.31 10.28
N PHE A 18 8.07 7.08 9.91
CA PHE A 18 6.67 6.62 9.84
C PHE A 18 6.02 6.58 11.23
N SER A 19 6.70 6.06 12.26
CA SER A 19 6.16 6.07 13.63
C SER A 19 5.77 7.49 14.06
N LYS A 20 6.63 8.48 13.79
CA LYS A 20 6.35 9.88 14.12
C LYS A 20 5.16 10.46 13.32
N ILE A 21 5.01 10.10 12.05
CA ILE A 21 3.88 10.55 11.23
C ILE A 21 2.57 9.97 11.76
N TYR A 22 2.59 8.74 12.24
CA TYR A 22 1.41 8.10 12.82
C TYR A 22 1.07 8.56 14.24
N GLU A 23 1.93 9.31 14.95
CA GLU A 23 1.54 10.05 16.16
C GLU A 23 0.44 11.10 15.87
N GLY A 24 0.35 11.55 14.60
CA GLY A 24 -0.71 12.41 14.07
C GLY A 24 -1.75 11.65 13.22
N ASN A 25 -2.37 12.39 12.32
CA ASN A 25 -3.28 11.85 11.32
C ASN A 25 -2.59 11.93 9.94
N PRO A 26 -1.96 10.86 9.46
CA PRO A 26 -1.27 10.92 8.18
C PRO A 26 -2.24 11.23 7.04
N PRO A 27 -1.81 11.98 6.01
CA PRO A 27 -2.69 12.44 4.93
C PRO A 27 -3.36 11.28 4.16
N TRP A 28 -2.72 10.11 4.12
CA TRP A 28 -3.26 8.93 3.44
C TRP A 28 -4.25 8.11 4.27
N ASP A 29 -4.36 8.34 5.61
CA ASP A 29 -5.35 7.65 6.44
C ASP A 29 -6.71 8.35 6.33
N ILE A 30 -7.45 8.01 5.28
CA ILE A 30 -8.74 8.62 4.95
C ILE A 30 -9.94 7.88 5.57
N GLY A 31 -9.72 6.88 6.43
CA GLY A 31 -10.76 6.08 7.11
C GLY A 31 -11.49 5.07 6.22
N LYS A 32 -11.11 4.97 4.94
CA LYS A 32 -11.66 4.07 3.91
C LYS A 32 -10.54 3.65 2.93
N PRO A 33 -10.75 2.63 2.07
CA PRO A 33 -9.78 2.33 1.02
C PRO A 33 -9.68 3.47 0.01
N GLN A 34 -8.53 3.61 -0.65
CA GLN A 34 -8.38 4.51 -1.78
C GLN A 34 -9.33 4.09 -2.92
N PRO A 35 -9.93 5.05 -3.67
CA PRO A 35 -10.98 4.75 -4.66
C PRO A 35 -10.63 3.68 -5.70
N PRO A 36 -9.37 3.55 -6.20
CA PRO A 36 -9.03 2.49 -7.14
C PRO A 36 -9.30 1.08 -6.61
N PHE A 37 -9.08 0.84 -5.31
CA PHE A 37 -9.32 -0.49 -4.72
C PHE A 37 -10.80 -0.83 -4.62
N VAL A 38 -11.68 0.15 -4.46
CA VAL A 38 -13.13 -0.07 -4.49
C VAL A 38 -13.59 -0.52 -5.89
N ARG A 39 -13.00 0.08 -6.94
CA ARG A 39 -13.36 -0.23 -8.34
C ARG A 39 -13.01 -1.65 -8.79
N ILE A 40 -12.01 -2.26 -8.13
CA ILE A 40 -11.53 -3.61 -8.50
C ILE A 40 -11.95 -4.69 -7.50
N ALA A 41 -12.89 -4.39 -6.62
CA ALA A 41 -13.27 -5.29 -5.53
C ALA A 41 -13.70 -6.68 -6.01
N ASP A 42 -14.37 -6.76 -7.15
CA ASP A 42 -14.81 -8.00 -7.81
C ASP A 42 -13.67 -8.81 -8.47
N ARG A 43 -12.48 -8.21 -8.62
CA ARG A 43 -11.29 -8.87 -9.19
C ARG A 43 -10.37 -9.45 -8.13
N VAL A 44 -10.55 -9.08 -6.87
CA VAL A 44 -9.75 -9.58 -5.74
C VAL A 44 -10.22 -10.97 -5.34
N ILE A 45 -9.28 -11.88 -5.19
CA ILE A 45 -9.51 -13.28 -4.78
C ILE A 45 -8.71 -13.52 -3.50
N GLY A 46 -9.35 -14.08 -2.49
CA GLY A 46 -8.67 -14.44 -1.24
C GLY A 46 -7.92 -15.78 -1.32
N PRO A 47 -6.95 -16.02 -0.44
CA PRO A 47 -6.55 -15.12 0.64
C PRO A 47 -5.83 -13.85 0.14
N VAL A 48 -6.01 -12.75 0.86
CA VAL A 48 -5.51 -11.41 0.49
C VAL A 48 -4.41 -10.97 1.48
N LEU A 49 -3.29 -10.49 0.95
CA LEU A 49 -2.27 -9.75 1.69
C LEU A 49 -2.49 -8.25 1.48
N ASP A 50 -2.51 -7.45 2.55
CA ASP A 50 -2.41 -5.99 2.51
C ASP A 50 -1.03 -5.60 3.05
N ALA A 51 -0.09 -5.28 2.15
CA ALA A 51 1.30 -4.97 2.47
C ALA A 51 1.46 -3.48 2.79
N GLY A 52 1.95 -3.16 4.00
CA GLY A 52 1.95 -1.80 4.52
C GLY A 52 0.52 -1.33 4.79
N CYS A 53 -0.26 -2.15 5.50
CA CYS A 53 -1.70 -1.94 5.69
C CYS A 53 -2.05 -0.70 6.53
N GLY A 54 -1.07 -0.08 7.20
CA GLY A 54 -1.31 1.03 8.11
C GLY A 54 -2.41 0.72 9.12
N THR A 55 -3.37 1.61 9.26
CA THR A 55 -4.50 1.44 10.18
C THR A 55 -5.60 0.50 9.65
N GLY A 56 -5.33 -0.27 8.59
CA GLY A 56 -6.13 -1.40 8.13
C GLY A 56 -7.36 -1.03 7.28
N ASN A 57 -7.46 0.18 6.73
CA ASN A 57 -8.68 0.60 6.02
C ASN A 57 -8.97 -0.28 4.79
N THR A 58 -7.95 -0.60 3.99
CA THR A 58 -8.11 -1.43 2.78
C THR A 58 -8.30 -2.90 3.16
N ALA A 59 -7.52 -3.42 4.12
CA ALA A 59 -7.70 -4.76 4.65
C ALA A 59 -9.12 -5.02 5.15
N LEU A 60 -9.66 -4.09 5.97
CA LEU A 60 -11.00 -4.19 6.53
C LEU A 60 -12.11 -4.07 5.48
N PHE A 61 -11.89 -3.31 4.41
CA PHE A 61 -12.80 -3.25 3.28
C PHE A 61 -12.93 -4.63 2.61
N PHE A 62 -11.83 -5.31 2.32
CA PHE A 62 -11.86 -6.65 1.72
C PHE A 62 -12.37 -7.72 2.71
N ALA A 63 -12.07 -7.58 4.02
CA ALA A 63 -12.65 -8.44 5.04
C ALA A 63 -14.17 -8.32 5.11
N ALA A 64 -14.72 -7.11 4.97
CA ALA A 64 -16.18 -6.86 4.93
C ALA A 64 -16.84 -7.49 3.69
N LEU A 65 -16.08 -7.70 2.60
CA LEU A 65 -16.54 -8.44 1.42
C LEU A 65 -16.42 -9.97 1.55
N GLY A 66 -15.99 -10.45 2.73
CA GLY A 66 -15.91 -11.89 3.03
C GLY A 66 -14.57 -12.54 2.67
N HIS A 67 -13.54 -11.77 2.31
CA HIS A 67 -12.23 -12.34 2.05
C HIS A 67 -11.48 -12.64 3.36
N GLN A 68 -10.68 -13.71 3.34
CA GLN A 68 -9.64 -13.92 4.34
C GLN A 68 -8.51 -12.93 4.07
N VAL A 69 -8.23 -12.02 5.03
CA VAL A 69 -7.26 -10.93 4.86
C VAL A 69 -6.20 -10.99 5.95
N THR A 70 -4.94 -10.83 5.54
CA THR A 70 -3.81 -10.59 6.42
C THR A 70 -3.20 -9.23 6.07
N GLY A 71 -3.26 -8.28 6.99
CA GLY A 71 -2.59 -6.98 6.90
C GLY A 71 -1.24 -7.03 7.64
N ILE A 72 -0.21 -6.47 7.04
CA ILE A 72 1.11 -6.32 7.67
C ILE A 72 1.57 -4.86 7.65
N ASP A 73 2.17 -4.44 8.74
CA ASP A 73 2.88 -3.17 8.86
C ASP A 73 3.96 -3.31 9.93
N PHE A 74 5.06 -2.60 9.82
CA PHE A 74 6.13 -2.68 10.82
C PHE A 74 5.86 -1.78 12.05
N VAL A 75 4.93 -0.81 11.95
CA VAL A 75 4.59 0.10 13.05
C VAL A 75 3.56 -0.56 13.97
N GLU A 76 3.97 -0.92 15.17
CA GLU A 76 3.13 -1.61 16.17
C GLU A 76 1.85 -0.84 16.50
N GLU A 77 1.94 0.50 16.63
CA GLU A 77 0.80 1.34 16.98
C GLU A 77 -0.30 1.28 15.92
N VAL A 78 0.05 1.31 14.62
CA VAL A 78 -0.97 1.26 13.56
C VAL A 78 -1.62 -0.12 13.47
N ILE A 79 -0.88 -1.18 13.74
CA ILE A 79 -1.43 -2.54 13.86
C ILE A 79 -2.40 -2.62 15.04
N GLY A 80 -2.09 -1.97 16.16
CA GLY A 80 -3.02 -1.82 17.29
C GLY A 80 -4.32 -1.13 16.88
N ARG A 81 -4.22 -0.01 16.14
CA ARG A 81 -5.38 0.73 15.60
C ARG A 81 -6.18 -0.12 14.60
N ALA A 82 -5.52 -0.88 13.73
CA ALA A 82 -6.18 -1.77 12.75
C ALA A 82 -6.98 -2.88 13.47
N ARG A 83 -6.40 -3.50 14.50
CA ARG A 83 -7.08 -4.52 15.31
C ARG A 83 -8.30 -3.95 16.06
N ALA A 84 -8.16 -2.74 16.63
CA ALA A 84 -9.28 -2.06 17.30
C ALA A 84 -10.42 -1.77 16.31
N LYS A 85 -10.11 -1.22 15.11
CA LYS A 85 -11.11 -0.99 14.06
C LYS A 85 -11.81 -2.30 13.62
N ALA A 86 -11.07 -3.42 13.52
CA ALA A 86 -11.66 -4.72 13.20
C ALA A 86 -12.67 -5.15 14.25
N ALA A 87 -12.30 -5.06 15.53
CA ALA A 87 -13.18 -5.40 16.65
C ALA A 87 -14.44 -4.51 16.70
N ASP A 88 -14.28 -3.18 16.55
CA ASP A 88 -15.38 -2.22 16.57
C ASP A 88 -16.39 -2.46 15.43
N ARG A 89 -15.91 -2.97 14.28
CA ARG A 89 -16.75 -3.27 13.10
C ARG A 89 -17.24 -4.72 13.07
N GLY A 90 -16.87 -5.56 14.03
CA GLY A 90 -17.19 -6.99 14.06
C GLY A 90 -16.60 -7.75 12.85
N LEU A 91 -15.46 -7.30 12.32
CA LEU A 91 -14.80 -7.90 11.17
C LEU A 91 -13.64 -8.80 11.60
N THR A 92 -13.44 -9.88 10.87
CA THR A 92 -12.31 -10.80 11.07
C THR A 92 -11.24 -10.52 10.01
N ALA A 93 -10.08 -10.04 10.46
CA ALA A 93 -8.86 -9.92 9.68
C ALA A 93 -7.64 -10.15 10.58
N GLU A 94 -6.59 -10.74 10.04
CA GLU A 94 -5.34 -10.91 10.77
C GLU A 94 -4.46 -9.67 10.55
N PHE A 95 -3.92 -9.10 11.63
CA PHE A 95 -2.99 -7.97 11.54
C PHE A 95 -1.69 -8.31 12.27
N LEU A 96 -0.56 -8.23 11.56
CA LEU A 96 0.76 -8.64 12.05
C LEU A 96 1.74 -7.48 12.00
N ILE A 97 2.55 -7.35 13.06
CA ILE A 97 3.74 -6.49 13.04
C ILE A 97 4.79 -7.23 12.22
N LYS A 98 5.00 -6.79 10.98
CA LYS A 98 5.94 -7.42 10.06
C LYS A 98 6.45 -6.41 9.04
N ASP A 99 7.77 -6.42 8.82
CA ASP A 99 8.39 -5.64 7.76
C ASP A 99 8.17 -6.33 6.39
N ALA A 100 7.63 -5.58 5.44
CA ALA A 100 7.38 -6.06 4.08
C ALA A 100 8.68 -6.42 3.33
N MET A 101 9.83 -5.89 3.77
CA MET A 101 11.14 -6.29 3.23
C MET A 101 11.51 -7.74 3.56
N THR A 102 10.84 -8.37 4.54
CA THR A 102 11.06 -9.78 4.93
C THR A 102 10.07 -10.76 4.29
N LEU A 103 9.29 -10.35 3.31
CA LEU A 103 8.33 -11.21 2.60
C LEU A 103 9.00 -12.39 1.87
N GLY A 104 10.25 -12.23 1.44
CA GLY A 104 11.02 -13.31 0.82
C GLY A 104 11.25 -14.55 1.71
N GLU A 105 11.19 -14.38 3.03
CA GLU A 105 11.40 -15.43 4.03
C GLU A 105 10.08 -16.01 4.56
N TRP A 106 8.94 -15.51 4.08
CA TRP A 106 7.64 -15.87 4.64
C TRP A 106 7.01 -17.06 3.92
N ASP A 107 6.69 -18.10 4.68
CA ASP A 107 6.04 -19.31 4.16
C ASP A 107 4.52 -19.21 4.17
N ARG A 108 3.99 -18.16 3.52
CA ARG A 108 2.55 -17.95 3.28
C ARG A 108 2.32 -17.65 1.81
N ARG A 109 1.13 -17.98 1.32
CA ARG A 109 0.75 -17.73 -0.07
C ARG A 109 -0.61 -17.05 -0.13
N PHE A 110 -0.71 -16.07 -1.03
CA PHE A 110 -1.90 -15.24 -1.22
C PHE A 110 -2.31 -15.26 -2.69
N ALA A 111 -3.61 -15.30 -2.97
CA ALA A 111 -4.13 -15.18 -4.33
C ALA A 111 -4.11 -13.72 -4.81
N SER A 112 -4.25 -12.78 -3.87
CA SER A 112 -4.12 -11.35 -4.16
C SER A 112 -3.23 -10.67 -3.14
N ALA A 113 -2.44 -9.70 -3.60
CA ALA A 113 -1.74 -8.74 -2.75
C ALA A 113 -2.22 -7.32 -3.06
N ILE A 114 -2.31 -6.50 -2.04
CA ILE A 114 -2.66 -5.08 -2.10
C ILE A 114 -1.44 -4.30 -1.64
N ASP A 115 -1.10 -3.23 -2.36
CA ASP A 115 -0.14 -2.22 -1.95
C ASP A 115 -0.76 -0.84 -2.18
N SER A 116 -1.07 -0.15 -1.10
CA SER A 116 -1.67 1.18 -1.14
C SER A 116 -0.68 2.25 -0.66
N GLY A 117 0.38 2.47 -1.43
CA GLY A 117 1.34 3.53 -1.17
C GLY A 117 2.64 3.09 -0.49
N LEU A 118 2.88 1.79 -0.29
CA LEU A 118 4.15 1.31 0.26
C LEU A 118 5.26 1.27 -0.81
N PHE A 119 4.94 0.88 -2.03
CA PHE A 119 5.90 0.64 -3.11
C PHE A 119 6.82 1.84 -3.41
N HIS A 120 6.29 3.07 -3.40
CA HIS A 120 7.08 4.27 -3.71
C HIS A 120 8.01 4.70 -2.56
N VAL A 121 7.82 4.14 -1.37
CA VAL A 121 8.73 4.35 -0.23
C VAL A 121 10.11 3.72 -0.50
N TYR A 122 10.13 2.61 -1.24
CA TYR A 122 11.36 1.91 -1.59
C TYR A 122 11.99 2.46 -2.87
N ALA A 123 13.33 2.46 -2.95
CA ALA A 123 14.09 2.87 -4.12
C ALA A 123 15.19 1.87 -4.47
N GLY A 124 15.65 1.88 -5.71
CA GLY A 124 16.80 1.08 -6.15
C GLY A 124 16.69 -0.41 -5.81
N ASP A 125 17.66 -0.93 -5.07
CA ASP A 125 17.74 -2.35 -4.69
C ASP A 125 16.65 -2.76 -3.70
N GLU A 126 16.23 -1.86 -2.81
CA GLU A 126 15.15 -2.14 -1.88
C GLU A 126 13.83 -2.44 -2.60
N ARG A 127 13.50 -1.65 -3.62
CA ARG A 127 12.31 -1.88 -4.44
C ARG A 127 12.37 -3.22 -5.16
N ARG A 128 13.54 -3.61 -5.67
CA ARG A 128 13.75 -4.94 -6.26
C ARG A 128 13.57 -6.06 -5.24
N CYS A 129 14.15 -5.91 -4.05
CA CYS A 129 14.01 -6.87 -2.96
C CYS A 129 12.54 -7.03 -2.54
N TYR A 130 11.81 -5.93 -2.41
CA TYR A 130 10.39 -5.95 -2.09
C TYR A 130 9.56 -6.69 -3.16
N VAL A 131 9.79 -6.42 -4.46
CA VAL A 131 9.10 -7.12 -5.56
C VAL A 131 9.43 -8.62 -5.59
N GLN A 132 10.67 -9.02 -5.27
CA GLN A 132 11.04 -10.42 -5.10
C GLN A 132 10.32 -11.05 -3.90
N GLY A 133 10.21 -10.32 -2.80
CA GLY A 133 9.42 -10.73 -1.63
C GLY A 133 7.94 -10.94 -1.96
N LEU A 134 7.34 -10.02 -2.71
CA LEU A 134 5.97 -10.18 -3.23
C LEU A 134 5.85 -11.41 -4.13
N ALA A 135 6.85 -11.68 -4.99
CA ALA A 135 6.86 -12.88 -5.83
C ALA A 135 6.94 -14.18 -5.01
N ASN A 136 7.52 -14.13 -3.81
CA ASN A 136 7.52 -15.29 -2.91
C ASN A 136 6.13 -15.54 -2.33
N VAL A 137 5.39 -14.52 -1.93
CA VAL A 137 4.12 -14.67 -1.21
C VAL A 137 2.87 -14.64 -2.09
N VAL A 138 2.93 -14.07 -3.29
CA VAL A 138 1.83 -14.15 -4.28
C VAL A 138 1.98 -15.46 -5.05
N GLN A 139 0.95 -16.28 -5.02
CA GLN A 139 0.96 -17.57 -5.74
C GLN A 139 1.01 -17.38 -7.26
N PRO A 140 1.54 -18.34 -8.03
CA PRO A 140 1.45 -18.32 -9.50
C PRO A 140 0.01 -18.06 -9.96
N GLY A 141 -0.18 -17.18 -10.95
CA GLY A 141 -1.49 -16.73 -11.42
C GLY A 141 -2.17 -15.68 -10.53
N GLY A 142 -1.69 -15.46 -9.30
CA GLY A 142 -2.20 -14.44 -8.39
C GLY A 142 -1.87 -13.02 -8.85
N ARG A 143 -2.49 -12.02 -8.21
CA ARG A 143 -2.36 -10.60 -8.62
C ARG A 143 -1.90 -9.71 -7.50
N LEU A 144 -1.08 -8.74 -7.87
CA LEU A 144 -0.79 -7.54 -7.09
C LEU A 144 -1.64 -6.38 -7.63
N PHE A 145 -2.37 -5.72 -6.75
CA PHE A 145 -3.08 -4.47 -7.00
C PHE A 145 -2.31 -3.35 -6.30
N LEU A 146 -1.69 -2.50 -7.08
CA LEU A 146 -0.72 -1.51 -6.61
C LEU A 146 -1.22 -0.09 -6.88
N PHE A 147 -1.30 0.75 -5.85
CA PHE A 147 -1.39 2.20 -5.97
C PHE A 147 -0.09 2.83 -5.51
N THR A 148 0.57 3.58 -6.39
CA THR A 148 1.85 4.25 -6.14
C THR A 148 1.86 5.65 -6.72
N PHE A 149 2.61 6.57 -6.15
CA PHE A 149 2.72 7.93 -6.68
C PHE A 149 3.46 7.95 -8.03
N THR A 150 3.12 8.94 -8.87
CA THR A 150 3.86 9.23 -10.09
C THR A 150 5.19 9.90 -9.76
N GLU A 151 6.11 9.91 -10.74
CA GLU A 151 7.40 10.63 -10.65
C GLU A 151 7.26 12.13 -10.42
N GLU A 152 6.08 12.69 -10.67
CA GLU A 152 5.78 14.11 -10.44
C GLU A 152 5.46 14.43 -8.96
N ALA A 153 5.31 13.42 -8.11
CA ALA A 153 4.99 13.65 -6.70
C ALA A 153 6.20 14.26 -5.96
N PRO A 154 5.98 15.27 -5.10
CA PRO A 154 7.06 15.90 -4.33
C PRO A 154 7.84 14.93 -3.45
N GLU A 155 7.16 13.91 -2.94
CA GLU A 155 7.73 12.85 -2.10
C GLU A 155 8.55 11.83 -2.92
N GLY A 156 8.60 11.99 -4.24
CA GLY A 156 9.10 10.98 -5.14
C GLY A 156 8.07 9.90 -5.44
N GLY A 157 8.27 9.22 -6.54
CA GLY A 157 7.39 8.16 -7.01
C GLY A 157 8.06 7.37 -8.12
N VAL A 158 7.27 6.80 -8.99
CA VAL A 158 7.78 5.99 -10.09
C VAL A 158 7.16 6.40 -11.42
N SER A 159 7.94 6.30 -12.50
CA SER A 159 7.39 6.46 -13.83
C SER A 159 6.65 5.20 -14.26
N ARG A 160 5.74 5.38 -15.23
CA ARG A 160 5.06 4.25 -15.85
C ARG A 160 6.05 3.24 -16.45
N GLN A 161 7.13 3.72 -17.05
CA GLN A 161 8.19 2.88 -17.61
C GLN A 161 8.88 2.05 -16.51
N GLN A 162 9.23 2.65 -15.38
CA GLN A 162 9.83 1.94 -14.26
C GLN A 162 8.93 0.82 -13.71
N LEU A 163 7.60 0.96 -13.75
CA LEU A 163 6.68 -0.11 -13.38
C LEU A 163 6.82 -1.31 -14.34
N TYR A 164 6.88 -1.08 -15.66
CA TYR A 164 7.09 -2.19 -16.61
C TYR A 164 8.47 -2.84 -16.45
N GLU A 165 9.51 -2.06 -16.16
CA GLU A 165 10.87 -2.56 -15.96
C GLU A 165 11.00 -3.42 -14.71
N ILE A 166 10.45 -2.96 -13.56
CA ILE A 166 10.57 -3.67 -12.28
C ILE A 166 9.77 -4.97 -12.26
N PHE A 167 8.65 -5.03 -12.99
CA PHE A 167 7.79 -6.20 -13.11
C PHE A 167 8.05 -7.02 -14.38
N ALA A 168 9.18 -6.81 -15.09
CA ALA A 168 9.49 -7.57 -16.31
C ALA A 168 9.77 -9.05 -16.03
N ASP A 169 10.42 -9.35 -14.91
CA ASP A 169 10.80 -10.70 -14.52
C ASP A 169 9.79 -11.31 -13.54
N GLY A 170 9.25 -12.44 -13.92
CA GLY A 170 8.31 -13.23 -13.11
C GLY A 170 6.91 -12.65 -12.97
N TRP A 171 6.61 -11.50 -13.59
CA TRP A 171 5.31 -10.86 -13.57
C TRP A 171 4.84 -10.45 -14.96
N GLU A 172 3.54 -10.21 -15.09
CA GLU A 172 2.89 -9.62 -16.26
C GLU A 172 2.10 -8.39 -15.81
N VAL A 173 2.40 -7.23 -16.38
CA VAL A 173 1.65 -6.01 -16.13
C VAL A 173 0.37 -6.04 -16.98
N GLU A 174 -0.77 -6.31 -16.35
CA GLU A 174 -2.08 -6.37 -17.02
C GLU A 174 -2.60 -4.96 -17.36
N SER A 175 -2.43 -4.00 -16.46
CA SER A 175 -2.80 -2.59 -16.70
C SER A 175 -2.01 -1.63 -15.82
N VAL A 176 -1.84 -0.39 -16.32
CA VAL A 176 -1.34 0.76 -15.56
C VAL A 176 -2.19 1.97 -15.94
N GLU A 177 -2.95 2.48 -15.00
CA GLU A 177 -3.85 3.63 -15.16
C GLU A 177 -3.37 4.82 -14.33
N LEU A 178 -3.46 6.03 -14.90
CA LEU A 178 -3.29 7.26 -14.13
C LEU A 178 -4.57 7.51 -13.33
N VAL A 179 -4.43 7.59 -12.01
CA VAL A 179 -5.54 7.84 -11.08
C VAL A 179 -5.21 8.97 -10.12
N ARG A 180 -6.21 9.42 -9.38
CA ARG A 180 -6.00 10.30 -8.22
C ARG A 180 -6.31 9.56 -6.93
N GLY A 181 -5.41 9.70 -5.97
CA GLY A 181 -5.66 9.30 -4.59
C GLY A 181 -6.53 10.34 -3.87
N GLU A 182 -6.95 9.99 -2.68
CA GLU A 182 -7.58 10.94 -1.75
C GLU A 182 -6.64 11.21 -0.57
N VAL A 183 -6.80 12.36 0.04
CA VAL A 183 -6.15 12.75 1.29
C VAL A 183 -7.18 13.03 2.36
N SER A 184 -6.79 12.96 3.63
CA SER A 184 -7.70 13.17 4.75
C SER A 184 -8.26 14.60 4.76
N ALA A 185 -9.49 14.76 5.25
CA ALA A 185 -10.13 16.06 5.38
C ALA A 185 -9.32 17.02 6.27
N ALA A 186 -8.65 16.48 7.30
CA ALA A 186 -7.79 17.26 8.18
C ALA A 186 -6.58 17.82 7.41
N PHE A 187 -5.93 17.00 6.56
CA PHE A 187 -4.83 17.45 5.70
C PHE A 187 -5.30 18.53 4.72
N THR A 188 -6.45 18.32 4.06
CA THR A 188 -7.01 19.31 3.11
C THR A 188 -7.34 20.63 3.81
N ALA A 189 -7.82 20.60 5.05
CA ALA A 189 -8.11 21.80 5.82
C ALA A 189 -6.83 22.58 6.21
N GLU A 190 -5.74 21.85 6.52
CA GLU A 190 -4.45 22.45 6.89
C GLU A 190 -3.66 22.94 5.66
N PHE A 191 -3.75 22.22 4.54
CA PHE A 191 -3.01 22.49 3.30
C PHE A 191 -3.95 22.54 2.08
N PRO A 192 -4.83 23.55 1.97
CA PRO A 192 -5.89 23.60 0.92
C PRO A 192 -5.33 23.65 -0.50
N ASP A 193 -4.14 24.17 -0.68
CA ASP A 193 -3.48 24.33 -1.99
C ASP A 193 -2.54 23.18 -2.36
N ALA A 194 -2.37 22.16 -1.48
CA ALA A 194 -1.44 21.05 -1.74
C ALA A 194 -1.84 20.21 -2.95
N PHE A 195 -3.15 20.02 -3.15
CA PHE A 195 -3.70 19.25 -4.28
C PHE A 195 -4.91 19.96 -4.89
N PRO A 196 -4.71 21.07 -5.64
CA PRO A 196 -5.81 21.92 -6.15
C PRO A 196 -6.74 21.19 -7.13
N GLU A 197 -6.27 20.12 -7.77
CA GLU A 197 -7.06 19.30 -8.69
C GLU A 197 -7.67 18.05 -8.02
N GLY A 198 -7.66 17.98 -6.69
CA GLY A 198 -8.20 16.86 -5.90
C GLY A 198 -7.22 15.68 -5.76
N GLY A 199 -6.51 15.56 -4.69
CA GLY A 199 -5.62 14.46 -4.33
C GLY A 199 -4.38 14.21 -5.22
N PRO A 200 -3.40 13.46 -4.73
CA PRO A 200 -2.16 13.20 -5.44
C PRO A 200 -2.38 12.33 -6.68
N LYS A 201 -1.63 12.59 -7.76
CA LYS A 201 -1.58 11.72 -8.93
C LYS A 201 -0.84 10.43 -8.58
N GLY A 202 -1.35 9.31 -9.05
CA GLY A 202 -0.72 8.00 -8.87
C GLY A 202 -0.99 7.06 -10.04
N TRP A 203 -0.15 6.05 -10.13
CA TRP A 203 -0.39 4.90 -10.99
C TRP A 203 -1.16 3.85 -10.21
N PHE A 204 -2.23 3.33 -10.79
CA PHE A 204 -2.87 2.12 -10.35
C PHE A 204 -2.51 0.99 -11.31
N ALA A 205 -1.72 0.05 -10.83
CA ALA A 205 -1.24 -1.07 -11.62
C ALA A 205 -1.87 -2.38 -11.15
N ILE A 206 -2.22 -3.24 -12.10
CA ILE A 206 -2.61 -4.62 -11.87
C ILE A 206 -1.56 -5.50 -12.51
N VAL A 207 -0.92 -6.31 -11.69
CA VAL A 207 0.25 -7.10 -12.06
C VAL A 207 0.00 -8.55 -11.67
N ARG A 208 0.07 -9.46 -12.65
CA ARG A 208 -0.16 -10.90 -12.45
C ARG A 208 1.16 -11.64 -12.28
N ARG A 209 1.24 -12.50 -11.27
CA ARG A 209 2.37 -13.41 -11.10
C ARG A 209 2.33 -14.48 -12.21
N LYS A 210 3.44 -14.62 -12.96
CA LYS A 210 3.56 -15.69 -13.98
C LYS A 210 3.62 -17.07 -13.31
N GLU A 211 3.27 -18.10 -14.08
CA GLU A 211 3.36 -19.51 -13.69
C GLU A 211 4.80 -19.92 -13.33
#